data_e33fe198859824a201f6f5ac67db6e5f
#
_entry.id   e33fe198859824a201f6f5ac67db6e5f
#
_cell.length_a   1.000
_cell.length_b   1.000
_cell.length_c   1.000
_cell.angle_alpha   90.00
_cell.angle_beta   90.00
_cell.angle_gamma   90.00
#
_symmetry.space_group_name_H-M   'P 1'
#
loop_
_entity.id
_entity.type
_entity.pdbx_description
1 polymer ?
#
loop_
_entity_poly.entity_id
_entity_poly.type
_entity_poly.pdbx_seq_one_letter_code
_entity_poly.pdbx_strand_id
1 'polypeptide(L)'
;SINEKEYPNIYKLYSEGISYRNNYSPRNNCNTGNNEMTAMTSLFTINNTCTADKYKNNVYPEAIFNMFKNAGYTTSSYHDYADFYYSRKIIHPNMGSSNYYNASRLNIKWSSLYAEWPSDVDLIKTATPHFINEDKFMVFMTSVTTHQPYTVSSEYGDKHLSEFSEYNYSTAVKRYMSKMKELDAAIGLLLETLETSSKLDDTVIAVFGDHYPYGLTNKDINTVLDYDVNVDKEVDRTPMIIYNSATPKEEITKYTTMIDLLPTLLNMFDVDYDPRLYLGHDTFSEY
;
A
#
# COMPACT_ATOMS: atom_id res chain seq x y z
N SER A 1 4.61 8.09 14.72
CA SER A 1 4.33 9.15 13.73
C SER A 1 5.39 9.11 12.63
N ILE A 2 4.98 9.42 11.40
CA ILE A 2 5.91 9.59 10.28
C ILE A 2 6.68 10.89 10.53
N ASN A 3 8.01 10.81 10.57
CA ASN A 3 8.86 11.99 10.73
C ASN A 3 10.03 11.96 9.74
N GLU A 4 10.52 13.13 9.38
CA GLU A 4 11.54 13.33 8.36
C GLU A 4 12.89 12.65 8.71
N LYS A 5 13.25 12.66 9.99
CA LYS A 5 14.54 12.10 10.45
C LYS A 5 14.59 10.57 10.22
N GLU A 6 13.51 9.87 10.54
CA GLU A 6 13.48 8.41 10.51
C GLU A 6 13.05 7.86 9.15
N TYR A 7 12.14 8.56 8.47
CA TYR A 7 11.50 8.12 7.22
C TYR A 7 11.39 9.27 6.22
N PRO A 8 12.52 9.78 5.68
CA PRO A 8 12.52 11.00 4.86
C PRO A 8 11.68 10.88 3.58
N ASN A 9 11.63 9.71 2.96
CA ASN A 9 10.92 9.50 1.70
C ASN A 9 9.40 9.39 1.91
N ILE A 10 8.96 8.64 2.91
CA ILE A 10 7.53 8.58 3.29
C ILE A 10 7.08 9.97 3.78
N TYR A 11 7.94 10.66 4.56
CA TYR A 11 7.66 12.00 5.03
C TYR A 11 7.50 13.00 3.89
N LYS A 12 8.32 12.89 2.85
CA LYS A 12 8.18 13.70 1.62
C LYS A 12 6.80 13.51 1.00
N LEU A 13 6.36 12.28 0.77
CA LEU A 13 5.03 12.01 0.21
C LEU A 13 3.93 12.59 1.10
N TYR A 14 4.03 12.41 2.42
CA TYR A 14 3.06 12.89 3.39
C TYR A 14 3.03 14.43 3.50
N SER A 15 4.20 15.06 3.52
CA SER A 15 4.32 16.50 3.76
C SER A 15 4.12 17.36 2.52
N GLU A 16 4.32 16.82 1.33
CA GLU A 16 4.19 17.51 0.05
C GLU A 16 2.94 17.09 -0.74
N GLY A 17 2.37 15.92 -0.48
CA GLY A 17 1.20 15.38 -1.17
C GLY A 17 -0.13 15.65 -0.46
N ILE A 18 -1.14 14.92 -0.88
CA ILE A 18 -2.47 14.89 -0.29
C ILE A 18 -2.49 13.81 0.77
N SER A 19 -2.66 14.18 2.03
CA SER A 19 -2.70 13.25 3.16
C SER A 19 -4.10 13.14 3.75
N TYR A 20 -4.48 11.92 4.14
CA TYR A 20 -5.81 11.63 4.69
C TYR A 20 -5.70 11.40 6.19
N ARG A 21 -6.21 12.35 6.96
CA ARG A 21 -6.09 12.32 8.42
C ARG A 21 -6.94 11.24 9.07
N ASN A 22 -8.12 11.00 8.53
CA ASN A 22 -9.13 10.09 9.10
C ASN A 22 -9.45 8.96 8.12
N ASN A 23 -8.42 8.27 7.63
CA ASN A 23 -8.58 7.08 6.81
C ASN A 23 -8.57 5.82 7.67
N TYR A 24 -9.53 4.92 7.46
CA TYR A 24 -9.70 3.70 8.24
C TYR A 24 -9.71 2.46 7.34
N SER A 25 -8.92 1.47 7.70
CA SER A 25 -8.92 0.17 7.02
C SER A 25 -10.00 -0.74 7.59
N PRO A 26 -10.87 -1.33 6.78
CA PRO A 26 -11.86 -2.28 7.26
C PRO A 26 -11.20 -3.50 7.92
N ARG A 27 -11.66 -3.88 9.10
CA ARG A 27 -11.22 -5.10 9.78
C ARG A 27 -12.07 -6.28 9.33
N ASN A 28 -11.40 -7.34 8.86
CA ASN A 28 -12.05 -8.55 8.39
C ASN A 28 -11.14 -9.78 8.53
N ASN A 29 -11.63 -10.97 8.20
CA ASN A 29 -10.92 -12.23 8.41
C ASN A 29 -9.72 -12.45 7.47
N CYS A 30 -9.58 -11.68 6.42
CA CYS A 30 -8.56 -11.83 5.39
C CYS A 30 -8.02 -10.45 5.05
N ASN A 31 -7.49 -9.75 6.08
CA ASN A 31 -7.24 -8.31 6.04
C ASN A 31 -6.57 -7.86 4.75
N THR A 32 -5.35 -8.30 4.47
CA THR A 32 -4.61 -7.86 3.27
C THR A 32 -5.37 -8.14 1.98
N GLY A 33 -5.77 -9.40 1.73
CA GLY A 33 -6.42 -9.77 0.47
C GLY A 33 -7.77 -9.09 0.26
N ASN A 34 -8.56 -8.96 1.32
CA ASN A 34 -9.85 -8.30 1.26
C ASN A 34 -9.71 -6.78 1.13
N ASN A 35 -8.78 -6.16 1.85
CA ASN A 35 -8.58 -4.71 1.79
C ASN A 35 -7.92 -4.28 0.47
N GLU A 36 -7.02 -5.10 -0.07
CA GLU A 36 -6.49 -4.94 -1.42
C GLU A 36 -7.62 -4.99 -2.47
N MET A 37 -8.51 -5.98 -2.38
CA MET A 37 -9.69 -6.07 -3.24
C MET A 37 -10.61 -4.85 -3.09
N THR A 38 -10.85 -4.39 -1.86
CA THR A 38 -11.64 -3.19 -1.57
C THR A 38 -11.05 -1.94 -2.26
N ALA A 39 -9.75 -1.74 -2.15
CA ALA A 39 -9.05 -0.62 -2.79
C ALA A 39 -9.13 -0.67 -4.33
N MET A 40 -9.06 -1.88 -4.90
CA MET A 40 -9.08 -2.07 -6.35
C MET A 40 -10.46 -2.03 -6.98
N THR A 41 -11.53 -2.28 -6.20
CA THR A 41 -12.90 -2.40 -6.74
C THR A 41 -13.87 -1.36 -6.21
N SER A 42 -13.48 -0.61 -5.15
CA SER A 42 -14.39 0.27 -4.41
C SER A 42 -15.64 -0.43 -3.87
N LEU A 43 -15.52 -1.72 -3.55
CA LEU A 43 -16.59 -2.54 -2.98
C LEU A 43 -16.19 -3.10 -1.61
N PHE A 44 -17.13 -3.20 -0.69
CA PHE A 44 -16.89 -3.93 0.55
C PHE A 44 -16.81 -5.43 0.30
N THR A 45 -15.91 -6.07 1.01
CA THR A 45 -15.78 -7.51 1.00
C THR A 45 -16.85 -8.20 1.88
N ILE A 46 -17.10 -9.46 1.59
CA ILE A 46 -18.10 -10.24 2.34
C ILE A 46 -17.49 -10.68 3.67
N ASN A 47 -18.14 -10.33 4.77
CA ASN A 47 -17.71 -10.71 6.12
C ASN A 47 -17.55 -12.23 6.28
N ASN A 48 -16.62 -12.63 7.15
CA ASN A 48 -16.28 -14.01 7.47
C ASN A 48 -15.81 -14.87 6.29
N THR A 49 -15.38 -14.23 5.21
CA THR A 49 -14.86 -14.90 4.02
C THR A 49 -13.61 -14.18 3.52
N CYS A 50 -12.62 -14.94 3.03
CA CYS A 50 -11.58 -14.36 2.18
C CYS A 50 -12.20 -14.15 0.79
N THR A 51 -12.76 -12.97 0.57
CA THR A 51 -13.55 -12.66 -0.64
C THR A 51 -12.68 -12.76 -1.89
N ALA A 52 -11.43 -12.31 -1.82
CA ALA A 52 -10.45 -12.41 -2.89
C ALA A 52 -10.25 -13.88 -3.35
N ASP A 53 -10.10 -14.81 -2.42
CA ASP A 53 -9.92 -16.23 -2.75
C ASP A 53 -11.21 -16.88 -3.24
N LYS A 54 -12.33 -16.57 -2.59
CA LYS A 54 -13.63 -17.20 -2.88
C LYS A 54 -14.16 -16.81 -4.25
N TYR A 55 -13.96 -15.55 -4.64
CA TYR A 55 -14.50 -14.99 -5.88
C TYR A 55 -13.40 -14.67 -6.91
N LYS A 56 -12.24 -15.30 -6.78
CA LYS A 56 -11.08 -15.08 -7.66
C LYS A 56 -11.35 -15.30 -9.16
N ASN A 57 -12.33 -16.15 -9.48
CA ASN A 57 -12.68 -16.47 -10.87
C ASN A 57 -13.74 -15.54 -11.46
N ASN A 58 -14.27 -14.60 -10.68
CA ASN A 58 -15.18 -13.59 -11.21
C ASN A 58 -14.42 -12.60 -12.09
N VAL A 59 -15.15 -11.97 -13.02
CA VAL A 59 -14.66 -10.85 -13.82
C VAL A 59 -15.07 -9.56 -13.12
N TYR A 60 -14.14 -8.61 -13.08
CA TYR A 60 -14.30 -7.32 -12.39
C TYR A 60 -14.11 -6.16 -13.38
N PRO A 61 -15.12 -5.87 -14.24
CA PRO A 61 -14.96 -4.89 -15.34
C PRO A 61 -14.66 -3.48 -14.82
N GLU A 62 -15.18 -3.13 -13.65
CA GLU A 62 -15.03 -1.81 -13.02
C GLU A 62 -13.83 -1.73 -12.04
N ALA A 63 -12.98 -2.77 -11.99
CA ALA A 63 -11.79 -2.73 -11.14
C ALA A 63 -10.70 -1.85 -11.76
N ILE A 64 -9.82 -1.34 -10.90
CA ILE A 64 -8.81 -0.34 -11.23
C ILE A 64 -8.00 -0.66 -12.50
N PHE A 65 -7.56 -1.91 -12.67
CA PHE A 65 -6.78 -2.27 -13.86
C PHE A 65 -7.60 -2.20 -15.15
N ASN A 66 -8.86 -2.68 -15.13
CA ASN A 66 -9.73 -2.61 -16.31
C ASN A 66 -10.06 -1.16 -16.66
N MET A 67 -10.34 -0.30 -15.66
CA MET A 67 -10.66 1.10 -15.87
C MET A 67 -9.47 1.83 -16.53
N PHE A 68 -8.28 1.70 -15.97
CA PHE A 68 -7.08 2.32 -16.55
C PHE A 68 -6.65 1.71 -17.88
N LYS A 69 -6.84 0.39 -18.07
CA LYS A 69 -6.59 -0.28 -19.36
C LYS A 69 -7.51 0.26 -20.46
N ASN A 70 -8.79 0.46 -20.15
CA ASN A 70 -9.74 1.06 -21.09
C ASN A 70 -9.39 2.52 -21.42
N ALA A 71 -8.74 3.23 -20.49
CA ALA A 71 -8.19 4.58 -20.71
C ALA A 71 -6.82 4.58 -21.42
N GLY A 72 -6.33 3.42 -21.88
CA GLY A 72 -5.11 3.31 -22.68
C GLY A 72 -3.81 3.13 -21.88
N TYR A 73 -3.90 2.73 -20.60
CA TYR A 73 -2.73 2.46 -19.77
C TYR A 73 -2.29 1.00 -19.90
N THR A 74 -0.98 0.75 -19.89
CA THR A 74 -0.43 -0.58 -19.62
C THR A 74 -0.63 -0.89 -18.15
N THR A 75 -1.14 -2.08 -17.84
CA THR A 75 -1.48 -2.46 -16.46
C THR A 75 -0.65 -3.63 -15.98
N SER A 76 -0.12 -3.56 -14.76
CA SER A 76 0.65 -4.63 -14.14
C SER A 76 0.58 -4.60 -12.63
N SER A 77 0.80 -5.75 -12.01
CA SER A 77 0.80 -5.88 -10.56
C SER A 77 1.97 -6.72 -10.07
N TYR A 78 2.49 -6.37 -8.90
CA TYR A 78 3.73 -6.90 -8.34
C TYR A 78 3.59 -7.23 -6.87
N HIS A 79 4.25 -8.31 -6.44
CA HIS A 79 4.37 -8.71 -5.05
C HIS A 79 5.71 -9.40 -4.82
N ASP A 80 6.42 -9.00 -3.81
CA ASP A 80 7.75 -9.53 -3.47
C ASP A 80 7.73 -10.85 -2.70
N TYR A 81 6.57 -11.50 -2.59
CA TYR A 81 6.42 -12.77 -1.91
C TYR A 81 5.78 -13.85 -2.81
N ALA A 82 5.38 -14.97 -2.20
CA ALA A 82 4.81 -16.12 -2.89
C ALA A 82 3.40 -15.85 -3.43
N ASP A 83 3.02 -16.55 -4.50
CA ASP A 83 1.78 -16.32 -5.24
C ASP A 83 0.53 -17.06 -4.69
N PHE A 84 0.71 -17.87 -3.63
CA PHE A 84 -0.39 -18.64 -3.06
C PHE A 84 -1.32 -17.81 -2.15
N TYR A 85 -0.84 -16.66 -1.65
CA TYR A 85 -1.68 -15.77 -0.84
C TYR A 85 -2.70 -15.04 -1.70
N TYR A 86 -3.96 -15.11 -1.28
CA TYR A 86 -5.10 -14.36 -1.83
C TYR A 86 -5.32 -14.56 -3.33
N SER A 87 -4.78 -15.64 -3.89
CA SER A 87 -4.95 -16.00 -5.31
C SER A 87 -4.65 -14.86 -6.30
N ARG A 88 -3.72 -13.94 -5.98
CA ARG A 88 -3.41 -12.75 -6.80
C ARG A 88 -3.12 -13.07 -8.25
N LYS A 89 -2.43 -14.18 -8.53
CA LYS A 89 -2.16 -14.63 -9.91
C LYS A 89 -3.40 -14.96 -10.73
N ILE A 90 -4.57 -15.09 -10.09
CA ILE A 90 -5.86 -15.33 -10.75
C ILE A 90 -6.71 -14.07 -10.71
N ILE A 91 -6.87 -13.47 -9.53
CA ILE A 91 -7.79 -12.35 -9.35
C ILE A 91 -7.29 -11.05 -10.01
N HIS A 92 -5.98 -10.74 -9.95
CA HIS A 92 -5.47 -9.53 -10.58
C HIS A 92 -5.62 -9.53 -12.11
N PRO A 93 -5.34 -10.63 -12.85
CA PRO A 93 -5.70 -10.73 -14.26
C PRO A 93 -7.21 -10.59 -14.51
N ASN A 94 -8.07 -11.14 -13.65
CA ASN A 94 -9.53 -11.00 -13.77
C ASN A 94 -10.03 -9.57 -13.47
N MET A 95 -9.23 -8.78 -12.76
CA MET A 95 -9.42 -7.34 -12.55
C MET A 95 -8.80 -6.48 -13.67
N GLY A 96 -8.11 -7.10 -14.64
CA GLY A 96 -7.55 -6.41 -15.82
C GLY A 96 -6.04 -6.19 -15.78
N SER A 97 -5.31 -6.67 -14.77
CA SER A 97 -3.84 -6.64 -14.78
C SER A 97 -3.30 -7.49 -15.93
N SER A 98 -2.59 -6.88 -16.86
CA SER A 98 -2.03 -7.57 -18.02
C SER A 98 -0.90 -8.52 -17.63
N ASN A 99 -0.21 -8.22 -16.54
CA ASN A 99 0.85 -9.06 -15.98
C ASN A 99 0.83 -9.01 -14.44
N TYR A 100 0.92 -10.18 -13.82
CA TYR A 100 1.17 -10.32 -12.38
C TYR A 100 2.55 -10.93 -12.15
N TYR A 101 3.36 -10.28 -11.35
CA TYR A 101 4.71 -10.70 -11.00
C TYR A 101 4.82 -10.95 -9.49
N ASN A 102 5.15 -12.17 -9.11
CA ASN A 102 5.52 -12.53 -7.74
C ASN A 102 7.04 -12.56 -7.56
N ALA A 103 7.53 -12.80 -6.35
CA ALA A 103 8.95 -12.90 -6.05
C ALA A 103 9.71 -13.86 -6.99
N SER A 104 9.12 -15.01 -7.32
CA SER A 104 9.75 -16.00 -8.21
C SER A 104 9.94 -15.44 -9.63
N ARG A 105 8.94 -14.77 -10.20
CA ARG A 105 9.03 -14.16 -11.53
C ARG A 105 9.97 -12.95 -11.55
N LEU A 106 10.10 -12.24 -10.42
CA LEU A 106 11.03 -11.12 -10.24
C LEU A 106 12.44 -11.58 -9.85
N ASN A 107 12.64 -12.89 -9.64
CA ASN A 107 13.89 -13.47 -9.16
C ASN A 107 14.37 -12.88 -7.81
N ILE A 108 13.43 -12.41 -6.98
CA ILE A 108 13.70 -11.93 -5.63
C ILE A 108 14.03 -13.14 -4.74
N LYS A 109 15.09 -13.04 -3.95
CA LYS A 109 15.54 -14.06 -3.02
C LYS A 109 15.43 -13.56 -1.60
N TRP A 110 15.03 -14.44 -0.70
CA TRP A 110 15.00 -14.20 0.74
C TRP A 110 15.23 -15.49 1.50
N SER A 111 15.51 -15.40 2.79
CA SER A 111 15.59 -16.55 3.68
C SER A 111 14.20 -17.17 3.88
N SER A 112 14.11 -18.48 3.84
CA SER A 112 12.86 -19.21 4.16
C SER A 112 12.65 -19.42 5.67
N LEU A 113 13.50 -18.84 6.52
CA LEU A 113 13.37 -18.93 7.97
C LEU A 113 12.14 -18.14 8.45
N TYR A 114 11.61 -18.57 9.58
CA TYR A 114 10.49 -17.90 10.21
C TYR A 114 10.81 -16.42 10.51
N ALA A 115 9.87 -15.53 10.22
CA ALA A 115 9.97 -14.08 10.36
C ALA A 115 10.84 -13.35 9.32
N GLU A 116 11.48 -14.07 8.39
CA GLU A 116 12.22 -13.45 7.31
C GLU A 116 11.28 -13.11 6.14
N TRP A 117 11.36 -11.88 5.68
CA TRP A 117 10.58 -11.37 4.56
C TRP A 117 11.49 -10.82 3.48
N PRO A 118 11.07 -10.86 2.21
CA PRO A 118 11.81 -10.20 1.13
C PRO A 118 11.96 -8.69 1.35
N SER A 119 12.88 -8.09 0.62
CA SER A 119 13.12 -6.64 0.64
C SER A 119 12.15 -5.90 -0.27
N ASP A 120 11.46 -4.89 0.26
CA ASP A 120 10.66 -3.97 -0.53
C ASP A 120 11.54 -3.14 -1.51
N VAL A 121 12.83 -2.93 -1.18
CA VAL A 121 13.82 -2.32 -2.10
C VAL A 121 14.06 -3.22 -3.31
N ASP A 122 14.17 -4.52 -3.11
CA ASP A 122 14.30 -5.49 -4.22
C ASP A 122 13.02 -5.54 -5.07
N LEU A 123 11.84 -5.37 -4.44
CA LEU A 123 10.59 -5.23 -5.19
C LEU A 123 10.68 -4.07 -6.18
N ILE A 124 10.99 -2.86 -5.71
CA ILE A 124 11.09 -1.69 -6.59
C ILE A 124 12.16 -1.89 -7.66
N LYS A 125 13.35 -2.33 -7.28
CA LYS A 125 14.48 -2.56 -8.18
C LYS A 125 14.15 -3.53 -9.31
N THR A 126 13.40 -4.58 -9.03
CA THR A 126 13.09 -5.63 -10.02
C THR A 126 11.78 -5.37 -10.76
N ALA A 127 10.82 -4.64 -10.18
CA ALA A 127 9.55 -4.32 -10.82
C ALA A 127 9.66 -3.16 -11.81
N THR A 128 10.37 -2.07 -11.46
CA THR A 128 10.42 -0.85 -12.28
C THR A 128 10.88 -1.06 -13.72
N PRO A 129 11.85 -1.94 -14.06
CA PRO A 129 12.24 -2.18 -15.46
C PRO A 129 11.10 -2.72 -16.35
N HIS A 130 10.04 -3.27 -15.76
CA HIS A 130 8.92 -3.84 -16.49
C HIS A 130 7.89 -2.80 -16.94
N PHE A 131 7.92 -1.57 -16.42
CA PHE A 131 6.90 -0.57 -16.75
C PHE A 131 7.45 0.84 -16.98
N ILE A 132 8.65 1.15 -16.52
CA ILE A 132 9.17 2.53 -16.51
C ILE A 132 9.29 3.15 -17.92
N ASN A 133 9.44 2.33 -18.95
CA ASN A 133 9.55 2.77 -20.34
C ASN A 133 8.20 2.83 -21.07
N GLU A 134 7.10 2.46 -20.41
CA GLU A 134 5.76 2.59 -21.00
C GLU A 134 5.33 4.07 -21.03
N ASP A 135 4.61 4.46 -22.07
CA ASP A 135 4.10 5.83 -22.18
C ASP A 135 3.11 6.15 -21.06
N LYS A 136 2.17 5.23 -20.81
CA LYS A 136 1.19 5.30 -19.74
C LYS A 136 1.17 3.97 -19.00
N PHE A 137 1.35 3.99 -17.69
CA PHE A 137 1.30 2.78 -16.88
C PHE A 137 0.41 2.97 -15.65
N MET A 138 -0.30 1.92 -15.29
CA MET A 138 -0.99 1.75 -14.00
C MET A 138 -0.40 0.51 -13.33
N VAL A 139 0.22 0.70 -12.18
CA VAL A 139 0.96 -0.32 -11.44
C VAL A 139 0.40 -0.45 -10.04
N PHE A 140 0.16 -1.67 -9.60
CA PHE A 140 -0.19 -1.98 -8.22
C PHE A 140 0.91 -2.83 -7.59
N MET A 141 1.46 -2.38 -6.47
CA MET A 141 2.53 -3.07 -5.74
C MET A 141 2.07 -3.40 -4.33
N THR A 142 2.24 -4.65 -3.92
CA THR A 142 2.01 -5.09 -2.54
C THR A 142 3.35 -5.43 -1.93
N SER A 143 3.80 -4.62 -0.98
CA SER A 143 5.05 -4.81 -0.22
C SER A 143 4.85 -5.78 0.95
N VAL A 144 5.94 -6.35 1.49
CA VAL A 144 5.85 -7.35 2.58
C VAL A 144 6.86 -7.15 3.72
N THR A 145 7.92 -6.38 3.54
CA THR A 145 8.98 -6.27 4.57
C THR A 145 8.44 -5.85 5.94
N THR A 146 7.44 -4.97 5.95
CA THR A 146 6.82 -4.47 7.19
C THR A 146 5.92 -5.47 7.91
N HIS A 147 5.68 -6.65 7.32
CA HIS A 147 4.83 -7.68 7.91
C HIS A 147 5.39 -8.22 9.23
N GLN A 148 4.48 -8.64 10.12
CA GLN A 148 4.84 -9.33 11.37
C GLN A 148 5.58 -10.67 11.08
N PRO A 149 6.22 -11.30 12.08
CA PRO A 149 6.25 -10.97 13.50
C PRO A 149 7.32 -9.92 13.84
N TYR A 150 7.08 -9.18 14.93
CA TYR A 150 8.04 -8.19 15.45
C TYR A 150 8.70 -8.64 16.76
N THR A 151 8.18 -9.71 17.38
CA THR A 151 8.67 -10.23 18.67
C THR A 151 9.92 -11.10 18.54
N VAL A 152 10.27 -11.51 17.35
CA VAL A 152 11.45 -12.34 17.06
C VAL A 152 12.45 -11.61 16.17
N SER A 153 13.71 -12.06 16.22
CA SER A 153 14.80 -11.53 15.39
C SER A 153 14.54 -11.84 13.92
N SER A 154 14.86 -10.89 13.05
CA SER A 154 14.84 -11.05 11.60
C SER A 154 15.78 -10.03 10.94
N GLU A 155 16.18 -10.27 9.69
CA GLU A 155 17.12 -9.40 8.97
C GLU A 155 16.69 -7.92 9.03
N TYR A 156 15.53 -7.59 8.50
CA TYR A 156 15.04 -6.20 8.47
C TYR A 156 14.49 -5.71 9.81
N GLY A 157 14.06 -6.61 10.69
CA GLY A 157 13.65 -6.27 12.04
C GLY A 157 14.81 -5.77 12.88
N ASP A 158 15.99 -6.34 12.74
CA ASP A 158 17.15 -6.01 13.56
C ASP A 158 18.17 -5.09 12.87
N LYS A 159 18.06 -4.87 11.56
CA LYS A 159 18.99 -4.10 10.72
C LYS A 159 19.27 -2.70 11.26
N HIS A 160 18.24 -2.00 11.75
CA HIS A 160 18.31 -0.62 12.20
C HIS A 160 18.02 -0.44 13.71
N LEU A 161 18.02 -1.52 14.52
CA LEU A 161 17.67 -1.45 15.94
C LEU A 161 18.49 -0.43 16.72
N SER A 162 19.79 -0.30 16.42
CA SER A 162 20.68 0.63 17.11
C SER A 162 20.30 2.10 16.88
N GLU A 163 19.69 2.42 15.74
CA GLU A 163 19.23 3.77 15.42
C GLU A 163 18.07 4.22 16.32
N PHE A 164 17.33 3.24 16.87
CA PHE A 164 16.19 3.46 17.76
C PHE A 164 16.53 3.25 19.25
N SER A 165 17.82 3.17 19.60
CA SER A 165 18.27 2.91 20.99
C SER A 165 17.77 3.96 21.99
N GLU A 166 17.75 5.22 21.58
CA GLU A 166 17.31 6.35 22.42
C GLU A 166 15.80 6.38 22.70
N TYR A 167 15.00 5.65 21.93
CA TYR A 167 13.56 5.61 22.13
C TYR A 167 13.20 4.63 23.25
N ASN A 168 12.34 5.05 24.17
CA ASN A 168 11.82 4.18 25.22
C ASN A 168 10.64 3.32 24.73
N TYR A 169 10.87 2.54 23.68
CA TYR A 169 9.89 1.64 23.07
C TYR A 169 10.27 0.17 23.32
N SER A 170 9.28 -0.73 23.22
CA SER A 170 9.55 -2.17 23.25
C SER A 170 10.41 -2.61 22.05
N THR A 171 11.11 -3.73 22.19
CA THR A 171 11.89 -4.29 21.08
C THR A 171 11.00 -4.61 19.87
N ALA A 172 9.75 -5.02 20.08
CA ALA A 172 8.79 -5.28 19.01
C ALA A 172 8.49 -4.00 18.21
N VAL A 173 8.25 -2.87 18.90
CA VAL A 173 8.07 -1.56 18.26
C VAL A 173 9.32 -1.16 17.46
N LYS A 174 10.51 -1.28 18.06
CA LYS A 174 11.76 -0.92 17.40
C LYS A 174 12.03 -1.78 16.15
N ARG A 175 11.68 -3.07 16.18
CA ARG A 175 11.74 -3.94 14.99
C ARG A 175 10.75 -3.54 13.91
N TYR A 176 9.52 -3.18 14.28
CA TYR A 176 8.57 -2.62 13.33
C TYR A 176 9.13 -1.34 12.69
N MET A 177 9.67 -0.42 13.51
CA MET A 177 10.31 0.81 13.03
C MET A 177 11.49 0.52 12.10
N SER A 178 12.31 -0.48 12.41
CA SER A 178 13.43 -0.93 11.56
C SER A 178 12.93 -1.44 10.20
N LYS A 179 11.88 -2.25 10.18
CA LYS A 179 11.26 -2.72 8.93
C LYS A 179 10.67 -1.57 8.09
N MET A 180 10.09 -0.57 8.75
CA MET A 180 9.60 0.64 8.07
C MET A 180 10.71 1.43 7.36
N LYS A 181 11.97 1.35 7.80
CA LYS A 181 13.11 1.95 7.08
C LYS A 181 13.38 1.27 5.73
N GLU A 182 13.15 -0.04 5.63
CA GLU A 182 13.28 -0.74 4.35
C GLU A 182 12.18 -0.27 3.36
N LEU A 183 10.94 -0.10 3.83
CA LEU A 183 9.87 0.47 3.02
C LEU A 183 10.19 1.92 2.62
N ASP A 184 10.70 2.74 3.54
CA ASP A 184 11.11 4.12 3.23
C ASP A 184 12.20 4.17 2.16
N ALA A 185 13.20 3.29 2.26
CA ALA A 185 14.25 3.16 1.26
C ALA A 185 13.70 2.71 -0.12
N ALA A 186 12.71 1.81 -0.12
CA ALA A 186 12.03 1.37 -1.34
C ALA A 186 11.28 2.54 -2.02
N ILE A 187 10.57 3.37 -1.25
CA ILE A 187 9.92 4.58 -1.75
C ILE A 187 10.96 5.57 -2.29
N GLY A 188 12.09 5.75 -1.59
CA GLY A 188 13.19 6.59 -2.07
C GLY A 188 13.73 6.13 -3.42
N LEU A 189 13.94 4.82 -3.58
CA LEU A 189 14.39 4.24 -4.86
C LEU A 189 13.34 4.42 -5.97
N LEU A 190 12.05 4.31 -5.66
CA LEU A 190 10.98 4.55 -6.63
C LEU A 190 11.00 6.02 -7.10
N LEU A 191 11.06 6.97 -6.16
CA LEU A 191 11.14 8.40 -6.48
C LEU A 191 12.36 8.71 -7.35
N GLU A 192 13.54 8.23 -6.97
CA GLU A 192 14.79 8.39 -7.75
C GLU A 192 14.66 7.79 -9.16
N THR A 193 14.07 6.60 -9.26
CA THR A 193 13.89 5.93 -10.56
C THR A 193 12.92 6.69 -11.47
N LEU A 194 11.82 7.21 -10.92
CA LEU A 194 10.87 8.04 -11.66
C LEU A 194 11.50 9.36 -12.10
N GLU A 195 12.28 10.01 -11.23
CA GLU A 195 12.98 11.26 -11.52
C GLU A 195 14.03 11.08 -12.63
N THR A 196 14.90 10.09 -12.50
CA THR A 196 15.95 9.80 -13.48
C THR A 196 15.39 9.37 -14.84
N SER A 197 14.19 8.81 -14.86
CA SER A 197 13.47 8.45 -16.09
C SER A 197 12.57 9.57 -16.61
N SER A 198 12.60 10.77 -16.00
CA SER A 198 11.75 11.93 -16.34
C SER A 198 10.25 11.61 -16.32
N LYS A 199 9.83 10.75 -15.38
CA LYS A 199 8.42 10.32 -15.20
C LYS A 199 7.82 10.84 -13.89
N LEU A 200 8.59 11.44 -12.99
CA LEU A 200 8.11 11.81 -11.65
C LEU A 200 6.97 12.82 -11.71
N ASP A 201 7.08 13.84 -12.54
CA ASP A 201 6.08 14.90 -12.67
C ASP A 201 4.76 14.41 -13.28
N ASP A 202 4.82 13.35 -14.10
CA ASP A 202 3.67 12.74 -14.76
C ASP A 202 3.13 11.50 -14.02
N THR A 203 3.67 11.19 -12.82
CA THR A 203 3.26 10.01 -12.05
C THR A 203 2.57 10.41 -10.75
N VAL A 204 1.39 9.84 -10.52
CA VAL A 204 0.71 9.86 -9.23
C VAL A 204 1.09 8.61 -8.43
N ILE A 205 1.57 8.80 -7.21
CA ILE A 205 1.90 7.72 -6.27
C ILE A 205 0.85 7.70 -5.17
N ALA A 206 0.05 6.64 -5.12
CA ALA A 206 -0.91 6.40 -4.04
C ALA A 206 -0.36 5.34 -3.09
N VAL A 207 -0.23 5.69 -1.81
CA VAL A 207 0.25 4.79 -0.74
C VAL A 207 -0.83 4.68 0.32
N PHE A 208 -1.17 3.47 0.69
CA PHE A 208 -2.12 3.23 1.78
C PHE A 208 -1.73 2.01 2.62
N GLY A 209 -2.09 2.04 3.91
CA GLY A 209 -1.97 0.89 4.79
C GLY A 209 -3.21 0.00 4.65
N ASP A 210 -2.99 -1.28 4.39
CA ASP A 210 -4.06 -2.27 4.25
C ASP A 210 -4.72 -2.62 5.59
N HIS A 211 -3.97 -2.58 6.69
CA HIS A 211 -4.45 -2.76 8.06
C HIS A 211 -3.43 -2.23 9.09
N TYR A 212 -3.83 -2.15 10.35
CA TYR A 212 -2.93 -1.81 11.44
C TYR A 212 -1.90 -2.95 11.69
N PRO A 213 -0.76 -2.66 12.34
CA PRO A 213 0.27 -3.66 12.62
C PRO A 213 -0.14 -4.59 13.78
N TYR A 214 -1.06 -5.53 13.53
CA TYR A 214 -1.65 -6.42 14.54
C TYR A 214 -0.65 -7.40 15.20
N GLY A 215 0.60 -7.42 14.78
CA GLY A 215 1.70 -8.05 15.49
C GLY A 215 2.22 -7.24 16.69
N LEU A 216 1.74 -5.99 16.87
CA LEU A 216 1.96 -5.16 18.05
C LEU A 216 0.72 -5.16 18.95
N THR A 217 0.92 -5.00 20.26
CA THR A 217 -0.20 -4.78 21.18
C THR A 217 -0.70 -3.33 21.10
N ASN A 218 -1.96 -3.07 21.49
CA ASN A 218 -2.46 -1.69 21.58
C ASN A 218 -1.57 -0.83 22.50
N LYS A 219 -1.01 -1.42 23.57
CA LYS A 219 -0.05 -0.74 24.43
C LYS A 219 1.21 -0.32 23.68
N ASP A 220 1.75 -1.18 22.83
CA ASP A 220 2.91 -0.85 21.99
C ASP A 220 2.57 0.28 21.02
N ILE A 221 1.43 0.18 20.34
CA ILE A 221 0.98 1.18 19.35
C ILE A 221 0.78 2.54 20.02
N ASN A 222 0.18 2.58 21.21
CA ASN A 222 -0.01 3.80 22.00
C ASN A 222 1.29 4.48 22.44
N THR A 223 2.44 3.78 22.39
CA THR A 223 3.72 4.43 22.72
C THR A 223 4.24 5.31 21.59
N VAL A 224 3.77 5.11 20.35
CA VAL A 224 4.27 5.81 19.15
C VAL A 224 3.26 6.77 18.55
N LEU A 225 1.99 6.68 18.93
CA LEU A 225 0.92 7.55 18.46
C LEU A 225 0.60 8.65 19.47
N ASP A 226 0.01 9.73 18.97
CA ASP A 226 -0.45 10.87 19.78
C ASP A 226 -1.95 10.78 20.13
N TYR A 227 -2.58 9.64 19.84
CA TYR A 227 -3.98 9.33 20.18
C TYR A 227 -4.08 7.89 20.73
N ASP A 228 -5.17 7.62 21.47
CA ASP A 228 -5.39 6.31 22.11
C ASP A 228 -6.13 5.36 21.16
N VAL A 229 -5.45 4.29 20.73
CA VAL A 229 -6.03 3.25 19.87
C VAL A 229 -7.04 2.34 20.58
N ASN A 230 -7.21 2.45 21.91
CA ASN A 230 -8.29 1.76 22.62
C ASN A 230 -9.64 2.47 22.50
N VAL A 231 -9.67 3.70 22.01
CA VAL A 231 -10.90 4.37 21.60
C VAL A 231 -11.48 3.65 20.39
N ASP A 232 -12.80 3.59 20.28
CA ASP A 232 -13.50 2.81 19.24
C ASP A 232 -12.98 3.14 17.84
N LYS A 233 -12.54 2.08 17.12
CA LYS A 233 -11.98 2.11 15.76
C LYS A 233 -10.65 2.84 15.56
N GLU A 234 -10.10 3.54 16.51
CA GLU A 234 -8.85 4.30 16.32
C GLU A 234 -7.65 3.42 15.95
N VAL A 235 -7.63 2.15 16.37
CA VAL A 235 -6.59 1.19 15.97
C VAL A 235 -6.62 0.89 14.46
N ASP A 236 -7.77 1.01 13.81
CA ASP A 236 -7.95 0.75 12.39
C ASP A 236 -7.62 1.97 11.51
N ARG A 237 -7.21 3.09 12.12
CA ARG A 237 -6.73 4.27 11.39
C ARG A 237 -5.40 3.95 10.73
N THR A 238 -5.36 4.05 9.41
CA THR A 238 -4.20 3.74 8.58
C THR A 238 -3.86 4.90 7.66
N PRO A 239 -2.58 5.08 7.29
CA PRO A 239 -2.20 6.12 6.36
C PRO A 239 -2.83 5.89 4.98
N MET A 240 -3.25 6.98 4.34
CA MET A 240 -3.49 7.07 2.91
C MET A 240 -2.88 8.39 2.43
N ILE A 241 -2.08 8.33 1.37
CA ILE A 241 -1.36 9.47 0.80
C ILE A 241 -1.45 9.38 -0.71
N ILE A 242 -1.76 10.48 -1.37
CA ILE A 242 -1.67 10.61 -2.82
C ILE A 242 -0.66 11.72 -3.12
N TYR A 243 0.39 11.40 -3.86
CA TYR A 243 1.48 12.31 -4.17
C TYR A 243 1.68 12.43 -5.68
N ASN A 244 1.86 13.65 -6.12
CA ASN A 244 2.42 14.01 -7.41
C ASN A 244 3.15 15.35 -7.22
N SER A 245 4.31 15.54 -7.85
CA SER A 245 5.13 16.75 -7.70
C SER A 245 4.42 18.04 -8.11
N ALA A 246 3.44 17.99 -9.00
CA ALA A 246 2.67 19.14 -9.47
C ALA A 246 1.37 19.38 -8.67
N THR A 247 0.94 18.43 -7.83
CA THR A 247 -0.29 18.56 -7.04
C THR A 247 0.00 19.32 -5.74
N PRO A 248 -0.76 20.38 -5.44
CA PRO A 248 -0.59 21.10 -4.18
C PRO A 248 -0.81 20.19 -2.97
N LYS A 249 -0.02 20.43 -1.90
CA LYS A 249 -0.25 19.81 -0.61
C LYS A 249 -1.66 20.08 -0.10
N GLU A 250 -2.32 19.03 0.39
CA GLU A 250 -3.64 19.14 1.02
C GLU A 250 -3.76 18.14 2.17
N GLU A 251 -4.50 18.49 3.23
CA GLU A 251 -4.91 17.56 4.28
C GLU A 251 -6.42 17.33 4.18
N ILE A 252 -6.82 16.11 3.83
CA ILE A 252 -8.22 15.69 3.82
C ILE A 252 -8.60 15.22 5.23
N THR A 253 -9.57 15.92 5.83
CA THR A 253 -10.06 15.64 7.19
C THR A 253 -11.37 14.86 7.21
N LYS A 254 -11.98 14.62 6.06
CA LYS A 254 -13.16 13.72 5.92
C LYS A 254 -12.82 12.31 6.41
N TYR A 255 -13.81 11.60 6.92
CA TYR A 255 -13.69 10.18 7.17
C TYR A 255 -13.68 9.43 5.85
N THR A 256 -12.61 8.68 5.62
CA THR A 256 -12.40 7.91 4.39
C THR A 256 -12.04 6.47 4.71
N THR A 257 -12.21 5.63 3.75
CA THR A 257 -11.67 4.27 3.75
C THR A 257 -11.09 3.96 2.38
N MET A 258 -10.43 2.83 2.22
CA MET A 258 -9.85 2.49 0.93
C MET A 258 -10.86 2.23 -0.21
N ILE A 259 -12.17 2.17 0.07
CA ILE A 259 -13.19 2.17 -1.00
C ILE A 259 -13.21 3.47 -1.78
N ASP A 260 -12.78 4.58 -1.15
CA ASP A 260 -12.77 5.90 -1.74
C ASP A 260 -11.57 6.14 -2.68
N LEU A 261 -10.55 5.26 -2.59
CA LEU A 261 -9.33 5.40 -3.38
C LEU A 261 -9.59 5.32 -4.89
N LEU A 262 -10.31 4.29 -5.33
CA LEU A 262 -10.54 4.07 -6.77
C LEU A 262 -11.32 5.21 -7.42
N PRO A 263 -12.52 5.64 -6.94
CA PRO A 263 -13.24 6.75 -7.55
C PRO A 263 -12.45 8.06 -7.49
N THR A 264 -11.66 8.30 -6.44
CA THR A 264 -10.76 9.46 -6.36
C THR A 264 -9.71 9.44 -7.46
N LEU A 265 -9.04 8.30 -7.66
CA LEU A 265 -8.04 8.17 -8.73
C LEU A 265 -8.66 8.28 -10.13
N LEU A 266 -9.84 7.69 -10.36
CA LEU A 266 -10.52 7.78 -11.65
C LEU A 266 -10.84 9.24 -12.01
N ASN A 267 -11.34 10.01 -11.03
CA ASN A 267 -11.59 11.44 -11.23
C ASN A 267 -10.30 12.24 -11.46
N MET A 268 -9.24 11.99 -10.68
CA MET A 268 -7.94 12.65 -10.87
C MET A 268 -7.35 12.45 -12.27
N PHE A 269 -7.62 11.30 -12.89
CA PHE A 269 -7.12 10.94 -14.22
C PHE A 269 -8.11 11.19 -15.35
N ASP A 270 -9.24 11.86 -15.08
CA ASP A 270 -10.31 12.10 -16.06
C ASP A 270 -10.77 10.80 -16.76
N VAL A 271 -10.88 9.72 -15.99
CA VAL A 271 -11.35 8.42 -16.45
C VAL A 271 -12.85 8.34 -16.20
N ASP A 272 -13.64 8.28 -17.26
CA ASP A 272 -15.09 8.13 -17.17
C ASP A 272 -15.48 6.85 -16.42
N TYR A 273 -16.39 6.99 -15.44
CA TYR A 273 -16.95 5.86 -14.70
C TYR A 273 -18.39 6.12 -14.28
N ASP A 274 -19.15 5.06 -14.04
CA ASP A 274 -20.51 5.16 -13.47
C ASP A 274 -20.43 5.09 -11.93
N PRO A 275 -20.63 6.22 -11.22
CA PRO A 275 -20.50 6.25 -9.76
C PRO A 275 -21.51 5.34 -9.03
N ARG A 276 -22.57 4.89 -9.69
CA ARG A 276 -23.54 3.95 -9.11
C ARG A 276 -22.98 2.54 -8.94
N LEU A 277 -21.85 2.21 -9.57
CA LEU A 277 -21.19 0.91 -9.50
C LEU A 277 -20.15 0.82 -8.39
N TYR A 278 -19.88 1.93 -7.68
CA TYR A 278 -18.91 2.03 -6.59
C TYR A 278 -19.61 2.39 -5.29
N LEU A 279 -19.10 1.86 -4.18
CA LEU A 279 -19.59 2.21 -2.83
C LEU A 279 -18.82 3.39 -2.24
N GLY A 280 -17.60 3.63 -2.70
CA GLY A 280 -16.78 4.77 -2.33
C GLY A 280 -17.14 6.02 -3.14
N HIS A 281 -16.58 7.14 -2.72
CA HIS A 281 -16.78 8.44 -3.32
C HIS A 281 -15.43 9.08 -3.67
N ASP A 282 -15.44 9.95 -4.65
CA ASP A 282 -14.31 10.85 -4.86
C ASP A 282 -14.14 11.76 -3.64
N THR A 283 -12.97 11.72 -3.03
CA THR A 283 -12.67 12.45 -1.79
C THR A 283 -12.59 13.97 -2.00
N PHE A 284 -12.46 14.44 -3.23
CA PHE A 284 -12.49 15.87 -3.59
C PHE A 284 -13.89 16.40 -3.85
N SER A 285 -14.89 15.52 -3.93
CA SER A 285 -16.29 15.96 -4.06
C SER A 285 -16.77 16.69 -2.80
N GLU A 286 -17.73 17.57 -2.93
CA GLU A 286 -18.30 18.33 -1.81
C GLU A 286 -19.24 17.49 -0.90
N TYR A 287 -19.47 16.21 -1.21
CA TYR A 287 -20.42 15.34 -0.51
C TYR A 287 -19.73 14.37 0.42
#